data_f329fc624d1bd701231ec6b0da2da1ba
#
_entry.id   f329fc624d1bd701231ec6b0da2da1ba
#
_cell.length_a   1.000
_cell.length_b   1.000
_cell.length_c   1.000
_cell.angle_alpha   90.00
_cell.angle_beta   90.00
_cell.angle_gamma   90.00
#
_symmetry.space_group_name_H-M   'P 1'
#
loop_
_entity.id
_entity.type
_entity.pdbx_description
1 polymer ?
#
loop_
_entity_poly.entity_id
_entity_poly.type
_entity_poly.pdbx_seq_one_letter_code
_entity_poly.pdbx_strand_id
1 'polypeptide(L)'
;TGLRIPSRYGGQEASAVIAGIATEEVGRADFNATYLIINTALISDIIVRNATPQQQAAWLPGIATGQTVPCICITEPGHGTDAASLELKAIRTGTGWTLHGEKTSITLGMASDRAVVLARTGGPGARGVSAFWVDLHHPTVTRSAFDDLGSRAIGRASLHFDGTPVEDGDLIGALGGGFVSVMQGFDYSRAI
;
A
#
# COMPACT_ATOMS: atom_id res chain seq x y z
N THR A 1 -9.81 -2.95 11.66
CA THR A 1 -9.16 -2.89 10.32
C THR A 1 -10.19 -2.96 9.19
N GLY A 2 -11.19 -3.83 9.24
CA GLY A 2 -12.12 -4.11 8.15
C GLY A 2 -13.26 -3.10 7.90
N LEU A 3 -13.21 -1.86 8.40
CA LEU A 3 -14.32 -0.91 8.32
C LEU A 3 -14.85 -0.69 6.89
N ARG A 4 -13.97 -0.47 5.92
CA ARG A 4 -14.31 -0.15 4.54
C ARG A 4 -14.37 -1.37 3.61
N ILE A 5 -13.92 -2.53 4.09
CA ILE A 5 -13.94 -3.76 3.29
C ILE A 5 -15.39 -4.24 3.11
N PRO A 6 -15.78 -4.67 1.89
CA PRO A 6 -17.10 -5.22 1.65
C PRO A 6 -17.43 -6.40 2.57
N SER A 7 -18.69 -6.52 2.98
CA SER A 7 -19.18 -7.56 3.89
C SER A 7 -18.92 -8.98 3.37
N ARG A 8 -18.99 -9.19 2.06
CA ARG A 8 -18.65 -10.48 1.40
C ARG A 8 -17.21 -10.95 1.62
N TYR A 9 -16.31 -10.05 2.04
CA TYR A 9 -14.92 -10.35 2.37
C TYR A 9 -14.64 -10.25 3.89
N GLY A 10 -15.69 -10.25 4.72
CA GLY A 10 -15.56 -10.21 6.17
C GLY A 10 -15.41 -8.80 6.77
N GLY A 11 -15.59 -7.74 5.98
CA GLY A 11 -15.55 -6.36 6.45
C GLY A 11 -16.91 -5.84 6.93
N GLN A 12 -16.93 -4.58 7.36
CA GLN A 12 -18.11 -3.89 7.88
C GLN A 12 -18.88 -3.10 6.80
N GLU A 13 -18.29 -2.92 5.62
CA GLU A 13 -18.85 -2.13 4.51
C GLU A 13 -19.33 -0.73 4.95
N ALA A 14 -18.66 -0.15 5.93
CA ALA A 14 -19.01 1.14 6.49
C ALA A 14 -18.88 2.25 5.45
N SER A 15 -19.77 3.25 5.52
CA SER A 15 -19.66 4.44 4.69
C SER A 15 -18.39 5.25 5.02
N ALA A 16 -17.99 6.15 4.11
CA ALA A 16 -16.87 7.07 4.35
C ALA A 16 -17.06 7.88 5.63
N VAL A 17 -18.29 8.37 5.86
CA VAL A 17 -18.63 9.16 7.04
C VAL A 17 -18.46 8.35 8.33
N ILE A 18 -18.95 7.11 8.36
CA ILE A 18 -18.79 6.23 9.54
C ILE A 18 -17.32 5.93 9.80
N ALA A 19 -16.55 5.66 8.74
CA ALA A 19 -15.10 5.42 8.87
C ALA A 19 -14.37 6.66 9.38
N GLY A 20 -14.74 7.86 8.93
CA GLY A 20 -14.20 9.13 9.44
C GLY A 20 -14.51 9.34 10.92
N ILE A 21 -15.77 9.16 11.34
CA ILE A 21 -16.16 9.27 12.76
C ILE A 21 -15.38 8.27 13.62
N ALA A 22 -15.27 7.02 13.17
CA ALA A 22 -14.52 6.00 13.92
C ALA A 22 -13.02 6.36 14.01
N THR A 23 -12.44 6.92 12.96
CA THR A 23 -11.05 7.39 12.94
C THR A 23 -10.85 8.55 13.90
N GLU A 24 -11.77 9.54 13.90
CA GLU A 24 -11.74 10.68 14.83
C GLU A 24 -11.79 10.22 16.28
N GLU A 25 -12.75 9.33 16.63
CA GLU A 25 -12.90 8.84 18.01
C GLU A 25 -11.68 8.03 18.48
N VAL A 26 -11.09 7.20 17.61
CA VAL A 26 -9.84 6.50 17.93
C VAL A 26 -8.69 7.50 18.09
N GLY A 27 -8.61 8.51 17.23
CA GLY A 27 -7.58 9.55 17.27
C GLY A 27 -7.63 10.40 18.53
N ARG A 28 -8.80 10.59 19.12
CA ARG A 28 -8.96 11.28 20.43
C ARG A 28 -8.31 10.50 21.56
N ALA A 29 -8.26 9.19 21.48
CA ALA A 29 -7.62 8.31 22.47
C ALA A 29 -6.13 8.10 22.17
N ASP A 30 -5.81 7.74 20.94
CA ASP A 30 -4.43 7.56 20.47
C ASP A 30 -4.33 7.85 18.97
N PHE A 31 -3.69 8.97 18.64
CA PHE A 31 -3.47 9.39 17.24
C PHE A 31 -2.73 8.34 16.41
N ASN A 32 -1.79 7.59 17.01
CA ASN A 32 -1.03 6.58 16.26
C ASN A 32 -1.91 5.41 15.81
N ALA A 33 -2.92 5.05 16.58
CA ALA A 33 -3.84 3.97 16.23
C ALA A 33 -4.68 4.29 14.98
N THR A 34 -4.90 5.58 14.65
CA THR A 34 -5.64 5.99 13.45
C THR A 34 -4.95 5.57 12.17
N TYR A 35 -3.61 5.53 12.17
CA TYR A 35 -2.85 5.13 10.97
C TYR A 35 -3.18 3.73 10.49
N LEU A 36 -3.46 2.80 11.41
CA LEU A 36 -3.89 1.46 11.03
C LEU A 36 -5.25 1.48 10.32
N ILE A 37 -6.20 2.30 10.81
CA ILE A 37 -7.54 2.42 10.22
C ILE A 37 -7.46 3.09 8.84
N ILE A 38 -6.79 4.24 8.75
CA ILE A 38 -6.68 5.02 7.51
C ILE A 38 -5.93 4.21 6.44
N ASN A 39 -4.81 3.58 6.82
CA ASN A 39 -3.98 2.85 5.89
C ASN A 39 -4.69 1.61 5.34
N THR A 40 -5.36 0.83 6.20
CA THR A 40 -6.15 -0.33 5.76
C THR A 40 -7.36 0.09 4.92
N ALA A 41 -8.03 1.19 5.24
CA ALA A 41 -9.15 1.72 4.46
C ALA A 41 -8.68 2.16 3.05
N LEU A 42 -7.59 2.91 2.96
CA LEU A 42 -6.99 3.36 1.70
C LEU A 42 -6.62 2.16 0.81
N ILE A 43 -5.87 1.22 1.34
CA ILE A 43 -5.37 0.07 0.57
C ILE A 43 -6.52 -0.85 0.16
N SER A 44 -7.49 -1.06 1.04
CA SER A 44 -8.68 -1.85 0.70
C SER A 44 -9.50 -1.21 -0.41
N ASP A 45 -9.67 0.13 -0.41
CA ASP A 45 -10.36 0.84 -1.49
C ASP A 45 -9.61 0.71 -2.82
N ILE A 46 -8.27 0.81 -2.81
CA ILE A 46 -7.44 0.57 -4.00
C ILE A 46 -7.65 -0.85 -4.54
N ILE A 47 -7.62 -1.87 -3.68
CA ILE A 47 -7.84 -3.27 -4.06
C ILE A 47 -9.25 -3.49 -4.60
N VAL A 48 -10.27 -2.99 -3.91
CA VAL A 48 -11.69 -3.16 -4.31
C VAL A 48 -11.96 -2.55 -5.69
N ARG A 49 -11.35 -1.41 -6.00
CA ARG A 49 -11.59 -0.71 -7.27
C ARG A 49 -10.79 -1.28 -8.44
N ASN A 50 -9.59 -1.81 -8.19
CA ASN A 50 -8.63 -2.08 -9.26
C ASN A 50 -8.23 -3.55 -9.39
N ALA A 51 -8.36 -4.33 -8.32
CA ALA A 51 -7.99 -5.75 -8.34
C ALA A 51 -9.12 -6.63 -8.92
N THR A 52 -8.74 -7.75 -9.49
CA THR A 52 -9.70 -8.77 -9.98
C THR A 52 -10.50 -9.38 -8.83
N PRO A 53 -11.69 -9.97 -9.09
CA PRO A 53 -12.43 -10.67 -8.05
C PRO A 53 -11.64 -11.76 -7.32
N GLN A 54 -10.75 -12.47 -8.03
CA GLN A 54 -9.87 -13.47 -7.44
C GLN A 54 -8.86 -12.85 -6.47
N GLN A 55 -8.20 -11.76 -6.87
CA GLN A 55 -7.29 -11.02 -6.01
C GLN A 55 -8.00 -10.46 -4.78
N GLN A 56 -9.20 -9.87 -4.96
CA GLN A 56 -10.01 -9.38 -3.85
C GLN A 56 -10.35 -10.48 -2.85
N ALA A 57 -10.77 -11.65 -3.33
CA ALA A 57 -11.10 -12.80 -2.50
C ALA A 57 -9.87 -13.37 -1.75
N ALA A 58 -8.68 -13.26 -2.35
CA ALA A 58 -7.44 -13.73 -1.74
C ALA A 58 -6.88 -12.76 -0.69
N TRP A 59 -7.00 -11.43 -0.90
CA TRP A 59 -6.27 -10.46 -0.10
C TRP A 59 -7.12 -9.76 0.96
N LEU A 60 -8.38 -9.42 0.65
CA LEU A 60 -9.23 -8.63 1.55
C LEU A 60 -9.62 -9.32 2.87
N PRO A 61 -9.88 -10.64 2.93
CA PRO A 61 -10.22 -11.29 4.19
C PRO A 61 -9.13 -11.19 5.25
N GLY A 62 -7.85 -11.35 4.86
CA GLY A 62 -6.72 -11.20 5.78
C GLY A 62 -6.60 -9.78 6.33
N ILE A 63 -6.87 -8.76 5.50
CA ILE A 63 -6.88 -7.36 5.94
C ILE A 63 -8.08 -7.10 6.86
N ALA A 64 -9.26 -7.62 6.54
CA ALA A 64 -10.48 -7.44 7.34
C ALA A 64 -10.33 -7.97 8.76
N THR A 65 -9.68 -9.12 8.93
CA THR A 65 -9.43 -9.74 10.24
C THR A 65 -8.22 -9.17 10.98
N GLY A 66 -7.37 -8.39 10.30
CA GLY A 66 -6.10 -7.90 10.85
C GLY A 66 -4.97 -8.93 10.84
N GLN A 67 -5.16 -10.09 10.21
CA GLN A 67 -4.10 -11.08 9.98
C GLN A 67 -3.05 -10.60 8.99
N THR A 68 -3.43 -9.67 8.11
CA THR A 68 -2.53 -9.01 7.17
C THR A 68 -2.56 -7.51 7.45
N VAL A 69 -1.43 -6.95 7.83
CA VAL A 69 -1.23 -5.51 7.97
C VAL A 69 -0.58 -4.99 6.70
N PRO A 70 -1.31 -4.26 5.84
CA PRO A 70 -0.72 -3.74 4.61
C PRO A 70 -0.10 -2.36 4.81
N CYS A 71 0.85 -2.00 3.94
CA CYS A 71 1.29 -0.61 3.76
C CYS A 71 1.29 -0.20 2.29
N ILE A 72 1.54 1.09 2.03
CA ILE A 72 1.66 1.62 0.67
C ILE A 72 3.04 2.24 0.47
N CYS A 73 3.69 1.87 -0.63
CA CYS A 73 5.06 2.23 -0.96
C CYS A 73 5.10 3.07 -2.24
N ILE A 74 5.12 4.40 -2.09
CA ILE A 74 5.14 5.36 -3.21
C ILE A 74 6.43 6.16 -3.18
N THR A 75 6.66 6.86 -2.06
CA THR A 75 7.73 7.84 -1.87
C THR A 75 9.11 7.19 -1.96
N GLU A 76 10.03 7.90 -2.63
CA GLU A 76 11.44 7.52 -2.75
C GLU A 76 12.34 8.64 -2.18
N PRO A 77 13.61 8.35 -1.86
CA PRO A 77 14.52 9.38 -1.33
C PRO A 77 14.63 10.61 -2.24
N GLY A 78 14.61 10.42 -3.56
CA GLY A 78 14.67 11.50 -4.57
C GLY A 78 13.31 12.05 -5.01
N HIS A 79 12.20 11.36 -4.73
CA HIS A 79 10.87 11.63 -5.30
C HIS A 79 9.77 11.62 -4.24
N GLY A 80 9.54 12.78 -3.62
CA GLY A 80 8.44 13.00 -2.68
C GLY A 80 7.23 13.62 -3.38
N THR A 81 7.29 14.93 -3.61
CA THR A 81 6.19 15.70 -4.25
C THR A 81 5.98 15.28 -5.70
N ASP A 82 7.05 15.08 -6.45
CA ASP A 82 6.99 14.55 -7.83
C ASP A 82 6.99 13.01 -7.81
N ALA A 83 5.94 12.44 -7.24
CA ALA A 83 5.80 11.00 -7.11
C ALA A 83 5.63 10.26 -8.46
N ALA A 84 5.21 10.96 -9.52
CA ALA A 84 5.12 10.36 -10.86
C ALA A 84 6.48 10.07 -11.49
N SER A 85 7.55 10.67 -10.97
CA SER A 85 8.93 10.46 -11.42
C SER A 85 9.66 9.35 -10.66
N LEU A 86 8.97 8.58 -9.83
CA LEU A 86 9.56 7.46 -9.08
C LEU A 86 10.44 6.55 -9.97
N GLU A 87 11.51 6.01 -9.39
CA GLU A 87 12.57 5.29 -10.11
C GLU A 87 12.67 3.79 -9.74
N LEU A 88 12.04 3.31 -8.64
CA LEU A 88 12.01 1.89 -8.30
C LEU A 88 11.54 1.10 -9.52
N LYS A 89 12.36 0.19 -10.02
CA LYS A 89 12.13 -0.54 -11.27
C LYS A 89 11.43 -1.86 -11.02
N ALA A 90 10.47 -2.19 -11.89
CA ALA A 90 9.98 -3.54 -12.07
C ALA A 90 10.51 -4.05 -13.41
N ILE A 91 11.40 -5.05 -13.35
CA ILE A 91 12.05 -5.65 -14.53
C ILE A 91 11.28 -6.92 -14.88
N ARG A 92 10.80 -7.01 -16.12
CA ARG A 92 10.05 -8.18 -16.62
C ARG A 92 10.92 -9.43 -16.59
N THR A 93 10.34 -10.52 -16.08
CA THR A 93 10.90 -11.88 -16.13
C THR A 93 10.00 -12.79 -16.97
N GLY A 94 10.27 -14.08 -17.04
CA GLY A 94 9.42 -15.01 -17.81
C GLY A 94 7.99 -15.13 -17.32
N THR A 95 7.77 -15.11 -15.99
CA THR A 95 6.47 -15.37 -15.35
C THR A 95 5.99 -14.24 -14.44
N GLY A 96 6.69 -13.11 -14.41
CA GLY A 96 6.40 -12.00 -13.51
C GLY A 96 7.42 -10.90 -13.65
N TRP A 97 7.81 -10.32 -12.53
CA TRP A 97 8.70 -9.18 -12.44
C TRP A 97 9.67 -9.32 -11.26
N THR A 98 10.77 -8.58 -11.28
CA THR A 98 11.62 -8.37 -10.11
C THR A 98 11.68 -6.88 -9.79
N LEU A 99 11.51 -6.54 -8.51
CA LEU A 99 11.53 -5.15 -8.02
C LEU A 99 12.94 -4.80 -7.55
N HIS A 100 13.43 -3.61 -7.95
CA HIS A 100 14.75 -3.09 -7.61
C HIS A 100 14.68 -1.62 -7.24
N GLY A 101 15.12 -1.25 -6.04
CA GLY A 101 15.18 0.14 -5.58
C GLY A 101 14.71 0.31 -4.15
N GLU A 102 14.48 1.55 -3.75
CA GLU A 102 14.14 1.92 -2.38
C GLU A 102 12.84 2.73 -2.34
N LYS A 103 12.04 2.46 -1.31
CA LYS A 103 10.90 3.27 -0.89
C LYS A 103 11.15 3.80 0.51
N THR A 104 10.84 5.06 0.76
CA THR A 104 11.12 5.70 2.03
C THR A 104 9.88 6.33 2.66
N SER A 105 9.95 6.65 3.94
CA SER A 105 8.85 7.26 4.71
C SER A 105 7.57 6.40 4.74
N ILE A 106 7.72 5.08 4.73
CA ILE A 106 6.59 4.15 4.65
C ILE A 106 5.94 3.99 6.03
N THR A 107 4.71 4.44 6.15
CA THR A 107 3.86 4.26 7.33
C THR A 107 3.64 2.78 7.58
N LEU A 108 3.82 2.31 8.82
CA LEU A 108 3.77 0.90 9.23
C LEU A 108 4.83 0.03 8.54
N GLY A 109 5.87 0.60 7.93
CA GLY A 109 6.86 -0.14 7.13
C GLY A 109 7.61 -1.21 7.92
N MET A 110 7.80 -1.04 9.23
CA MET A 110 8.43 -2.05 10.09
C MET A 110 7.51 -3.21 10.44
N ALA A 111 6.19 -2.98 10.47
CA ALA A 111 5.20 -3.94 10.95
C ALA A 111 4.35 -4.59 9.85
N SER A 112 4.38 -4.06 8.64
CA SER A 112 3.51 -4.54 7.56
C SER A 112 3.97 -5.87 6.99
N ASP A 113 2.98 -6.72 6.65
CA ASP A 113 3.19 -8.04 6.02
C ASP A 113 3.23 -7.93 4.49
N ARG A 114 2.43 -7.01 3.96
CA ARG A 114 2.22 -6.82 2.52
C ARG A 114 2.26 -5.33 2.17
N ALA A 115 2.57 -5.02 0.93
CA ALA A 115 2.55 -3.65 0.44
C ALA A 115 1.93 -3.52 -0.94
N VAL A 116 1.22 -2.41 -1.16
CA VAL A 116 1.00 -1.88 -2.51
C VAL A 116 2.24 -1.07 -2.89
N VAL A 117 3.05 -1.61 -3.79
CA VAL A 117 4.30 -0.97 -4.25
C VAL A 117 4.12 -0.39 -5.64
N LEU A 118 4.34 0.92 -5.78
CA LEU A 118 4.42 1.56 -7.09
C LEU A 118 5.82 1.39 -7.66
N ALA A 119 5.90 0.85 -8.88
CA ALA A 119 7.15 0.58 -9.58
C ALA A 119 7.09 1.00 -11.05
N ARG A 120 8.24 1.39 -11.58
CA ARG A 120 8.41 1.76 -12.98
C ARG A 120 8.48 0.52 -13.85
N THR A 121 7.49 0.35 -14.72
CA THR A 121 7.38 -0.74 -15.70
C THR A 121 7.53 -0.24 -17.14
N GLY A 122 7.53 1.07 -17.35
CA GLY A 122 7.58 1.68 -18.68
C GLY A 122 8.32 3.02 -18.68
N GLY A 123 8.04 3.86 -19.67
CA GLY A 123 8.65 5.18 -19.85
C GLY A 123 8.37 6.17 -18.70
N PRO A 124 8.84 7.42 -18.84
CA PRO A 124 8.67 8.44 -17.80
C PRO A 124 7.21 8.84 -17.57
N GLY A 125 6.96 9.44 -16.39
CA GLY A 125 5.64 9.94 -16.00
C GLY A 125 4.69 8.86 -15.49
N ALA A 126 3.46 9.26 -15.18
CA ALA A 126 2.47 8.44 -14.50
C ALA A 126 2.09 7.14 -15.25
N ARG A 127 2.07 7.18 -16.59
CA ARG A 127 1.69 6.01 -17.43
C ARG A 127 2.76 4.93 -17.48
N GLY A 128 3.96 5.20 -17.00
CA GLY A 128 5.03 4.21 -16.87
C GLY A 128 5.06 3.49 -15.52
N VAL A 129 4.08 3.74 -14.65
CA VAL A 129 4.05 3.22 -13.28
C VAL A 129 2.94 2.20 -13.10
N SER A 130 3.27 1.04 -12.56
CA SER A 130 2.34 -0.03 -12.18
C SER A 130 2.31 -0.21 -10.67
N ALA A 131 1.24 -0.82 -10.15
CA ALA A 131 1.08 -1.16 -8.74
C ALA A 131 1.12 -2.67 -8.56
N PHE A 132 1.87 -3.13 -7.56
CA PHE A 132 2.02 -4.55 -7.24
C PHE A 132 1.69 -4.83 -5.78
N TRP A 133 1.08 -5.99 -5.50
CA TRP A 133 0.87 -6.52 -4.15
C TRP A 133 2.06 -7.37 -3.74
N VAL A 134 2.90 -6.88 -2.84
CA VAL A 134 4.23 -7.43 -2.56
C VAL A 134 4.30 -8.05 -1.18
N ASP A 135 4.91 -9.23 -1.08
CA ASP A 135 5.27 -9.87 0.19
C ASP A 135 6.50 -9.18 0.79
N LEU A 136 6.31 -8.57 1.96
CA LEU A 136 7.39 -7.88 2.66
C LEU A 136 8.22 -8.80 3.57
N HIS A 137 7.85 -10.07 3.70
CA HIS A 137 8.66 -11.08 4.41
C HIS A 137 9.65 -11.78 3.48
N HIS A 138 9.61 -11.50 2.17
CA HIS A 138 10.58 -12.08 1.24
C HIS A 138 12.02 -11.66 1.62
N PRO A 139 13.02 -12.60 1.58
CA PRO A 139 14.40 -12.33 2.02
C PRO A 139 15.11 -11.18 1.28
N THR A 140 14.65 -10.83 0.09
CA THR A 140 15.20 -9.72 -0.71
C THR A 140 14.63 -8.35 -0.32
N VAL A 141 13.72 -8.31 0.67
CA VAL A 141 13.21 -7.05 1.23
C VAL A 141 13.93 -6.76 2.53
N THR A 142 14.63 -5.63 2.60
CA THR A 142 15.24 -5.15 3.84
C THR A 142 14.55 -3.89 4.33
N ARG A 143 14.54 -3.69 5.64
CA ARG A 143 13.84 -2.58 6.30
C ARG A 143 14.80 -1.78 7.16
N SER A 144 14.71 -0.44 7.10
CA SER A 144 15.45 0.47 7.97
C SER A 144 14.46 1.37 8.68
N ALA A 145 14.40 1.25 10.02
CA ALA A 145 13.50 2.05 10.84
C ALA A 145 13.96 3.52 10.86
N PHE A 146 12.99 4.45 10.91
CA PHE A 146 13.27 5.83 11.22
C PHE A 146 13.35 6.06 12.73
N ASP A 147 14.27 6.93 13.15
CA ASP A 147 14.30 7.48 14.51
C ASP A 147 13.52 8.80 14.53
N ASP A 148 12.21 8.69 14.46
CA ASP A 148 11.31 9.82 14.42
C ASP A 148 11.25 10.53 15.79
N LEU A 149 11.13 11.85 15.78
CA LEU A 149 10.94 12.65 16.99
C LEU A 149 9.58 12.34 17.68
N GLY A 150 8.54 12.05 16.90
CA GLY A 150 7.22 11.68 17.37
C GLY A 150 6.64 10.50 16.60
N SER A 151 5.48 9.99 17.02
CA SER A 151 4.74 8.90 16.35
C SER A 151 5.57 7.62 16.13
N ARG A 152 6.48 7.30 17.02
CA ARG A 152 7.39 6.13 16.91
C ARG A 152 6.64 4.81 16.83
N ALA A 153 5.48 4.72 17.45
CA ALA A 153 4.63 3.52 17.44
C ALA A 153 4.12 3.14 16.03
N ILE A 154 4.12 4.10 15.09
CA ILE A 154 3.75 3.85 13.70
C ILE A 154 4.76 2.94 12.99
N GLY A 155 6.02 2.92 13.44
CA GLY A 155 7.07 2.10 12.84
C GLY A 155 7.34 2.50 11.39
N ARG A 156 7.56 3.80 11.14
CA ARG A 156 7.92 4.31 9.82
C ARG A 156 9.28 3.77 9.38
N ALA A 157 9.41 3.41 8.10
CA ALA A 157 10.63 2.79 7.59
C ALA A 157 10.96 3.17 6.14
N SER A 158 12.22 2.96 5.76
CA SER A 158 12.61 2.69 4.38
C SER A 158 12.56 1.20 4.11
N LEU A 159 12.13 0.84 2.89
CA LEU A 159 12.09 -0.53 2.38
C LEU A 159 12.95 -0.61 1.12
N HIS A 160 13.92 -1.49 1.14
CA HIS A 160 14.80 -1.75 -0.01
C HIS A 160 14.45 -3.09 -0.64
N PHE A 161 14.31 -3.10 -1.98
CA PHE A 161 13.93 -4.26 -2.80
C PHE A 161 15.13 -4.63 -3.68
N ASP A 162 15.72 -5.79 -3.43
CA ASP A 162 16.89 -6.30 -4.18
C ASP A 162 16.52 -7.55 -4.99
N GLY A 163 15.86 -7.31 -6.13
CA GLY A 163 15.37 -8.37 -6.98
C GLY A 163 14.14 -9.09 -6.40
N THR A 164 13.29 -8.39 -5.65
CA THR A 164 12.11 -8.97 -5.03
C THR A 164 11.14 -9.47 -6.08
N PRO A 165 10.86 -10.79 -6.14
CA PRO A 165 9.97 -11.34 -7.14
C PRO A 165 8.52 -10.97 -6.87
N VAL A 166 7.77 -10.71 -7.94
CA VAL A 166 6.32 -10.58 -7.98
C VAL A 166 5.79 -11.29 -9.22
N GLU A 167 4.66 -11.95 -9.09
CA GLU A 167 4.04 -12.66 -10.19
C GLU A 167 3.12 -11.74 -11.02
N ASP A 168 2.70 -12.18 -12.19
CA ASP A 168 1.68 -11.46 -12.98
C ASP A 168 0.36 -11.34 -12.22
N GLY A 169 0.05 -12.31 -11.36
CA GLY A 169 -1.10 -12.29 -10.47
C GLY A 169 -1.06 -11.25 -9.35
N ASP A 170 0.11 -10.66 -9.09
CA ASP A 170 0.28 -9.61 -8.08
C ASP A 170 0.09 -8.19 -8.65
N LEU A 171 -0.05 -8.04 -9.98
CA LEU A 171 -0.31 -6.75 -10.61
C LEU A 171 -1.73 -6.27 -10.25
N ILE A 172 -1.82 -5.07 -9.69
CA ILE A 172 -3.08 -4.42 -9.33
C ILE A 172 -3.54 -3.54 -10.51
N GLY A 173 -4.65 -3.90 -11.12
CA GLY A 173 -5.19 -3.19 -12.27
C GLY A 173 -4.39 -3.38 -13.55
N ALA A 174 -4.37 -2.37 -14.42
CA ALA A 174 -3.69 -2.43 -15.70
C ALA A 174 -2.20 -2.06 -15.59
N LEU A 175 -1.37 -2.69 -16.42
CA LEU A 175 0.04 -2.31 -16.59
C LEU A 175 0.13 -0.82 -17.00
N GLY A 176 0.97 -0.05 -16.30
CA GLY A 176 1.11 1.39 -16.50
C GLY A 176 -0.04 2.24 -15.92
N GLY A 177 -1.07 1.63 -15.32
CA GLY A 177 -2.21 2.32 -14.70
C GLY A 177 -2.08 2.56 -13.20
N GLY A 178 -1.04 2.02 -12.56
CA GLY A 178 -0.93 1.96 -11.11
C GLY A 178 -0.90 3.32 -10.42
N PHE A 179 -0.22 4.32 -11.00
CA PHE A 179 -0.16 5.64 -10.41
C PHE A 179 -1.54 6.29 -10.30
N VAL A 180 -2.30 6.30 -11.38
CA VAL A 180 -3.64 6.91 -11.41
C VAL A 180 -4.59 6.20 -10.45
N SER A 181 -4.58 4.86 -10.48
CA SER A 181 -5.42 4.02 -9.62
C SER A 181 -5.16 4.26 -8.13
N VAL A 182 -3.89 4.40 -7.74
CA VAL A 182 -3.51 4.66 -6.35
C VAL A 182 -3.85 6.10 -5.95
N MET A 183 -3.61 7.09 -6.81
CA MET A 183 -3.93 8.49 -6.51
C MET A 183 -5.43 8.71 -6.27
N GLN A 184 -6.31 8.03 -6.99
CA GLN A 184 -7.75 8.07 -6.74
C GLN A 184 -8.14 7.58 -5.33
N GLY A 185 -7.39 6.64 -4.76
CA GLY A 185 -7.57 6.20 -3.38
C GLY A 185 -7.23 7.29 -2.35
N PHE A 186 -6.24 8.14 -2.66
CA PHE A 186 -5.85 9.23 -1.77
C PHE A 186 -6.88 10.34 -1.62
N ASP A 187 -7.72 10.59 -2.62
CA ASP A 187 -8.79 11.59 -2.52
C ASP A 187 -9.71 11.29 -1.34
N TYR A 188 -10.00 10.02 -1.12
CA TYR A 188 -10.78 9.56 0.02
C TYR A 188 -10.01 9.68 1.35
N SER A 189 -8.79 9.17 1.42
CA SER A 189 -8.03 9.09 2.68
C SER A 189 -7.62 10.44 3.25
N ARG A 190 -7.59 11.49 2.41
CA ARG A 190 -7.28 12.87 2.83
C ARG A 190 -8.48 13.64 3.36
N ALA A 191 -9.68 13.11 3.17
CA ALA A 191 -10.92 13.71 3.67
C ALA A 191 -11.33 13.20 5.05
N ILE A 192 -10.65 12.15 5.53
CA ILE A 192 -10.84 11.57 6.86
C ILE A 192 -9.64 11.95 7.73
#